data_162990a08344655e0f716e19a8b8445e
#
_entry.id   162990a08344655e0f716e19a8b8445e
#
_cell.length_a   1.000
_cell.length_b   1.000
_cell.length_c   1.000
_cell.angle_alpha   90.00
_cell.angle_beta   90.00
_cell.angle_gamma   90.00
#
_symmetry.space_group_name_H-M   'P 1'
#
loop_
_entity.id
_entity.type
_entity.pdbx_description
1 polymer ?
#
loop_
_entity_poly.entity_id
_entity_poly.type
_entity_poly.pdbx_seq_one_letter_code
_entity_poly.pdbx_strand_id
1 'polypeptide(L)'
;DAINADLDLIYISLPISMHEEWSIKAAESGKHVLCEKSSTDSFNSAKKILKSCKNNNVRILEALAFRFHPQHTKIKQIINDELKEIQNFYGIFGFPPPPQNDIRWNNKLGGGVLNDVSCYPICASRLIFQNEPISVSSNLEFDKKLSVDKSTNASILFPNDKTAFISSGFNNYYQSKYSVWGSDAKITTKRAYSVSRDSETSIFLHKNDEISEIKITPADQ
;
A
#
# COMPACT_ATOMS: atom_id res chain seq x y z
N ASP A 1 -22.36 -15.48 -15.00
CA ASP A 1 -21.62 -15.58 -13.75
C ASP A 1 -20.14 -15.80 -14.09
N ALA A 2 -19.26 -14.84 -13.72
CA ALA A 2 -17.84 -14.84 -14.09
C ALA A 2 -17.08 -16.10 -13.56
N ILE A 3 -17.50 -16.67 -12.43
CA ILE A 3 -16.87 -17.88 -11.86
C ILE A 3 -17.00 -19.06 -12.82
N ASN A 4 -18.11 -19.19 -13.54
CA ASN A 4 -18.42 -20.29 -14.42
C ASN A 4 -18.07 -20.01 -15.90
N ALA A 5 -17.60 -18.81 -16.21
CA ALA A 5 -17.19 -18.45 -17.56
C ALA A 5 -15.82 -19.04 -17.93
N ASP A 6 -15.57 -19.23 -19.22
CA ASP A 6 -14.28 -19.68 -19.73
C ASP A 6 -13.29 -18.49 -19.72
N LEU A 7 -12.61 -18.31 -18.58
CA LEU A 7 -11.68 -17.22 -18.29
C LEU A 7 -10.46 -17.76 -17.53
N ASP A 8 -9.29 -17.20 -17.77
CA ASP A 8 -8.07 -17.54 -17.07
C ASP A 8 -7.92 -16.79 -15.74
N LEU A 9 -8.51 -15.58 -15.63
CA LEU A 9 -8.34 -14.68 -14.51
C LEU A 9 -9.64 -13.97 -14.16
N ILE A 10 -9.86 -13.76 -12.85
CA ILE A 10 -10.95 -12.93 -12.32
C ILE A 10 -10.36 -11.74 -11.58
N TYR A 11 -10.83 -10.53 -11.93
CA TYR A 11 -10.61 -9.30 -11.18
C TYR A 11 -11.72 -9.10 -10.15
N ILE A 12 -11.34 -9.01 -8.87
CA ILE A 12 -12.23 -8.83 -7.74
C ILE A 12 -12.13 -7.40 -7.24
N SER A 13 -13.19 -6.60 -7.50
CA SER A 13 -13.33 -5.19 -7.10
C SER A 13 -14.48 -4.99 -6.11
N LEU A 14 -14.71 -5.95 -5.24
CA LEU A 14 -15.74 -5.96 -4.21
C LEU A 14 -15.25 -5.24 -2.93
N PRO A 15 -16.10 -4.96 -1.93
CA PRO A 15 -15.65 -4.57 -0.60
C PRO A 15 -14.71 -5.61 0.04
N ILE A 16 -13.77 -5.15 0.86
CA ILE A 16 -12.69 -5.98 1.44
C ILE A 16 -13.23 -7.22 2.16
N SER A 17 -14.32 -7.09 2.89
CA SER A 17 -14.96 -8.21 3.61
C SER A 17 -15.42 -9.37 2.71
N MET A 18 -15.56 -9.14 1.42
CA MET A 18 -15.98 -10.15 0.45
C MET A 18 -14.79 -10.78 -0.29
N HIS A 19 -13.59 -10.26 -0.15
CA HIS A 19 -12.43 -10.71 -0.91
C HIS A 19 -12.04 -12.15 -0.59
N GLU A 20 -12.12 -12.60 0.68
CA GLU A 20 -11.81 -13.98 1.06
C GLU A 20 -12.71 -14.97 0.29
N GLU A 21 -14.02 -14.79 0.40
CA GLU A 21 -14.99 -15.69 -0.22
C GLU A 21 -14.79 -15.81 -1.74
N TRP A 22 -14.74 -14.66 -2.41
CA TRP A 22 -14.69 -14.64 -3.87
C TRP A 22 -13.32 -15.03 -4.43
N SER A 23 -12.24 -14.74 -3.73
CA SER A 23 -10.91 -15.22 -4.11
C SER A 23 -10.79 -16.73 -3.99
N ILE A 24 -11.36 -17.33 -2.95
CA ILE A 24 -11.38 -18.79 -2.76
C ILE A 24 -12.23 -19.44 -3.87
N LYS A 25 -13.45 -18.93 -4.12
CA LYS A 25 -14.32 -19.45 -5.21
C LYS A 25 -13.63 -19.39 -6.58
N ALA A 26 -12.97 -18.28 -6.89
CA ALA A 26 -12.22 -18.15 -8.14
C ALA A 26 -11.08 -19.17 -8.23
N ALA A 27 -10.31 -19.32 -7.15
CA ALA A 27 -9.22 -20.30 -7.09
C ALA A 27 -9.71 -21.74 -7.24
N GLU A 28 -10.80 -22.13 -6.56
CA GLU A 28 -11.42 -23.46 -6.65
C GLU A 28 -11.99 -23.75 -8.05
N SER A 29 -12.31 -22.70 -8.81
CA SER A 29 -12.73 -22.81 -10.22
C SER A 29 -11.53 -22.77 -11.21
N GLY A 30 -10.29 -22.91 -10.69
CA GLY A 30 -9.09 -22.97 -11.51
C GLY A 30 -8.64 -21.63 -12.11
N LYS A 31 -9.10 -20.50 -11.58
CA LYS A 31 -8.85 -19.17 -12.13
C LYS A 31 -7.83 -18.39 -11.31
N HIS A 32 -6.92 -17.69 -11.98
CA HIS A 32 -6.06 -16.71 -11.34
C HIS A 32 -6.90 -15.56 -10.76
N VAL A 33 -6.37 -14.88 -9.75
CA VAL A 33 -7.08 -13.80 -9.06
C VAL A 33 -6.26 -12.52 -9.09
N LEU A 34 -6.85 -11.43 -9.58
CA LEU A 34 -6.41 -10.07 -9.32
C LEU A 34 -7.41 -9.48 -8.31
N CYS A 35 -6.96 -9.25 -7.08
CA CYS A 35 -7.83 -8.77 -6.02
C CYS A 35 -7.51 -7.32 -5.68
N GLU A 36 -8.54 -6.46 -5.58
CA GLU A 36 -8.34 -5.08 -5.10
C GLU A 36 -7.70 -5.04 -3.71
N LYS A 37 -7.05 -3.92 -3.45
CA LYS A 37 -6.44 -3.64 -2.15
C LYS A 37 -7.53 -3.21 -1.13
N SER A 38 -7.41 -3.50 0.12
CA SER A 38 -6.56 -4.55 0.66
C SER A 38 -7.16 -5.90 0.37
N SER A 39 -6.33 -6.83 -0.01
CA SER A 39 -6.81 -8.16 -0.44
C SER A 39 -7.54 -8.94 0.65
N THR A 40 -7.33 -8.55 1.91
CA THR A 40 -8.03 -9.13 3.08
C THR A 40 -8.08 -8.13 4.23
N ASP A 41 -8.99 -8.39 5.17
CA ASP A 41 -9.12 -7.68 6.45
C ASP A 41 -8.31 -8.33 7.59
N SER A 42 -7.74 -9.52 7.36
CA SER A 42 -7.02 -10.26 8.40
C SER A 42 -5.95 -11.21 7.84
N PHE A 43 -4.94 -11.47 8.66
CA PHE A 43 -3.90 -12.46 8.37
C PHE A 43 -4.44 -13.88 8.17
N ASN A 44 -5.48 -14.26 8.93
CA ASN A 44 -6.10 -15.58 8.78
C ASN A 44 -6.82 -15.71 7.45
N SER A 45 -7.51 -14.67 7.01
CA SER A 45 -8.13 -14.60 5.69
C SER A 45 -7.08 -14.73 4.58
N ALA A 46 -5.99 -13.99 4.65
CA ALA A 46 -4.88 -14.09 3.70
C ALA A 46 -4.34 -15.53 3.59
N LYS A 47 -4.13 -16.20 4.73
CA LYS A 47 -3.66 -17.62 4.74
C LYS A 47 -4.64 -18.57 4.05
N LYS A 48 -5.96 -18.38 4.23
CA LYS A 48 -6.97 -19.23 3.58
C LYS A 48 -6.94 -19.04 2.07
N ILE A 49 -6.90 -17.81 1.59
CA ILE A 49 -6.82 -17.51 0.17
C ILE A 49 -5.55 -18.13 -0.44
N LEU A 50 -4.38 -17.88 0.16
CA LEU A 50 -3.11 -18.42 -0.34
C LEU A 50 -3.11 -19.95 -0.36
N LYS A 51 -3.70 -20.59 0.66
CA LYS A 51 -3.85 -22.05 0.70
C LYS A 51 -4.73 -22.55 -0.44
N SER A 52 -5.87 -21.90 -0.70
CA SER A 52 -6.77 -22.27 -1.80
C SER A 52 -6.08 -22.10 -3.15
N CYS A 53 -5.41 -20.97 -3.39
CA CYS A 53 -4.68 -20.72 -4.61
C CYS A 53 -3.59 -21.78 -4.85
N LYS A 54 -2.82 -22.12 -3.82
CA LYS A 54 -1.80 -23.16 -3.89
C LYS A 54 -2.38 -24.53 -4.23
N ASN A 55 -3.47 -24.93 -3.58
CA ASN A 55 -4.13 -26.22 -3.79
C ASN A 55 -4.67 -26.39 -5.20
N ASN A 56 -5.10 -25.29 -5.83
CA ASN A 56 -5.68 -25.29 -7.18
C ASN A 56 -4.67 -24.85 -8.26
N ASN A 57 -3.37 -24.70 -7.91
CA ASN A 57 -2.31 -24.31 -8.84
C ASN A 57 -2.58 -22.99 -9.57
N VAL A 58 -3.21 -22.04 -8.91
CA VAL A 58 -3.48 -20.69 -9.41
C VAL A 58 -2.73 -19.63 -8.60
N ARG A 59 -2.68 -18.40 -9.09
CA ARG A 59 -2.00 -17.29 -8.45
C ARG A 59 -2.98 -16.21 -8.05
N ILE A 60 -2.66 -15.49 -6.97
CA ILE A 60 -3.31 -14.25 -6.59
C ILE A 60 -2.30 -13.10 -6.60
N LEU A 61 -2.74 -11.95 -7.10
CA LEU A 61 -2.03 -10.67 -7.00
C LEU A 61 -2.94 -9.64 -6.33
N GLU A 62 -2.43 -8.97 -5.32
CA GLU A 62 -3.08 -7.79 -4.73
C GLU A 62 -2.82 -6.55 -5.59
N ALA A 63 -3.87 -5.83 -5.94
CA ALA A 63 -3.84 -4.67 -6.85
C ALA A 63 -3.32 -3.39 -6.17
N LEU A 64 -2.13 -3.44 -5.58
CA LEU A 64 -1.40 -2.26 -5.12
C LEU A 64 -0.66 -1.63 -6.32
N ALA A 65 -1.44 -1.06 -7.24
CA ALA A 65 -0.99 -0.60 -8.56
C ALA A 65 0.16 0.42 -8.49
N PHE A 66 0.20 1.28 -7.45
CA PHE A 66 1.26 2.27 -7.27
C PHE A 66 2.68 1.70 -7.40
N ARG A 67 2.87 0.41 -7.04
CA ARG A 67 4.17 -0.29 -7.10
C ARG A 67 4.77 -0.32 -8.51
N PHE A 68 3.95 -0.27 -9.53
CA PHE A 68 4.34 -0.35 -10.93
C PHE A 68 4.62 1.02 -11.56
N HIS A 69 4.34 2.12 -10.83
CA HIS A 69 4.65 3.45 -11.33
C HIS A 69 6.18 3.66 -11.46
N PRO A 70 6.67 4.21 -12.58
CA PRO A 70 8.11 4.35 -12.88
C PRO A 70 8.92 5.09 -11.79
N GLN A 71 8.28 5.98 -11.01
CA GLN A 71 8.93 6.67 -9.91
C GLN A 71 9.60 5.71 -8.91
N HIS A 72 8.96 4.56 -8.62
CA HIS A 72 9.51 3.62 -7.63
C HIS A 72 10.73 2.86 -8.15
N THR A 73 10.79 2.59 -9.44
CA THR A 73 12.00 2.07 -10.10
C THR A 73 13.13 3.10 -10.04
N LYS A 74 12.81 4.36 -10.36
CA LYS A 74 13.81 5.45 -10.29
C LYS A 74 14.31 5.69 -8.86
N ILE A 75 13.41 5.64 -7.87
CA ILE A 75 13.79 5.76 -6.45
C ILE A 75 14.74 4.64 -6.04
N LYS A 76 14.51 3.40 -6.44
CA LYS A 76 15.43 2.29 -6.14
C LYS A 76 16.82 2.51 -6.74
N GLN A 77 16.91 3.05 -7.95
CA GLN A 77 18.20 3.44 -8.55
C GLN A 77 18.90 4.51 -7.71
N ILE A 78 18.19 5.61 -7.39
CA ILE A 78 18.76 6.71 -6.59
C ILE A 78 19.19 6.21 -5.19
N ILE A 79 18.46 5.31 -4.57
CA ILE A 79 18.84 4.70 -3.29
C ILE A 79 20.18 4.00 -3.41
N ASN A 80 20.36 3.17 -4.43
CA ASN A 80 21.60 2.43 -4.63
C ASN A 80 22.80 3.34 -4.94
N ASP A 81 22.55 4.40 -5.73
CA ASP A 81 23.62 5.28 -6.21
C ASP A 81 24.01 6.36 -5.19
N GLU A 82 23.05 6.87 -4.39
CA GLU A 82 23.22 8.12 -3.65
C GLU A 82 23.05 8.01 -2.13
N LEU A 83 22.22 7.08 -1.62
CA LEU A 83 21.88 7.02 -0.20
C LEU A 83 22.82 6.16 0.63
N LYS A 84 23.63 5.32 0.00
CA LYS A 84 24.49 4.31 0.61
C LYS A 84 23.69 3.41 1.57
N GLU A 85 23.56 3.78 2.83
CA GLU A 85 22.86 3.01 3.85
C GLU A 85 21.52 3.66 4.19
N ILE A 86 20.42 2.93 3.93
CA ILE A 86 19.09 3.39 4.33
C ILE A 86 18.88 3.11 5.81
N GLN A 87 18.41 4.12 6.55
CA GLN A 87 18.10 4.04 7.98
C GLN A 87 16.61 4.08 8.26
N ASN A 88 15.92 5.10 7.72
CA ASN A 88 14.53 5.36 8.04
C ASN A 88 13.65 5.59 6.81
N PHE A 89 12.40 5.19 6.95
CA PHE A 89 11.32 5.48 6.00
C PHE A 89 10.18 6.21 6.72
N TYR A 90 9.67 7.27 6.11
CA TYR A 90 8.52 8.03 6.62
C TYR A 90 7.43 8.05 5.57
N GLY A 91 6.33 7.32 5.79
CA GLY A 91 5.20 7.23 4.88
C GLY A 91 3.96 7.93 5.40
N ILE A 92 3.38 8.82 4.59
CA ILE A 92 2.19 9.57 4.96
C ILE A 92 1.16 9.44 3.85
N PHE A 93 -0.06 9.00 4.23
CA PHE A 93 -1.20 9.03 3.33
C PHE A 93 -2.46 9.41 4.06
N GLY A 94 -3.00 10.56 3.76
CA GLY A 94 -4.24 11.07 4.34
C GLY A 94 -4.98 11.98 3.37
N PHE A 95 -6.28 12.15 3.59
CA PHE A 95 -7.14 12.98 2.78
C PHE A 95 -8.36 13.49 3.58
N PRO A 96 -9.09 14.50 3.08
CA PRO A 96 -10.33 14.96 3.68
C PRO A 96 -11.33 13.82 3.89
N PRO A 97 -12.25 13.93 4.87
CA PRO A 97 -13.14 12.83 5.22
C PRO A 97 -13.98 12.43 4.00
N PRO A 98 -14.10 11.11 3.73
CA PRO A 98 -15.03 10.61 2.73
C PRO A 98 -16.49 10.99 3.10
N PRO A 99 -17.43 11.01 2.15
CA PRO A 99 -18.85 11.17 2.44
C PRO A 99 -19.33 10.18 3.52
N GLN A 100 -20.30 10.57 4.34
CA GLN A 100 -20.76 9.77 5.47
C GLN A 100 -21.33 8.37 5.09
N ASN A 101 -21.84 8.24 3.87
CA ASN A 101 -22.36 6.98 3.32
C ASN A 101 -21.31 6.16 2.55
N ASP A 102 -20.06 6.55 2.57
CA ASP A 102 -18.97 5.82 1.91
C ASP A 102 -18.68 4.50 2.64
N ILE A 103 -18.35 3.46 1.88
CA ILE A 103 -18.03 2.11 2.41
C ILE A 103 -16.84 2.13 3.39
N ARG A 104 -15.96 3.13 3.30
CA ARG A 104 -14.82 3.33 4.21
C ARG A 104 -15.25 3.54 5.67
N TRP A 105 -16.46 4.00 5.89
CA TRP A 105 -17.06 4.14 7.22
C TRP A 105 -17.84 2.91 7.68
N ASN A 106 -17.87 1.83 6.88
CA ASN A 106 -18.63 0.62 7.18
C ASN A 106 -17.70 -0.51 7.63
N ASN A 107 -17.63 -0.76 8.94
CA ASN A 107 -16.83 -1.82 9.53
C ASN A 107 -17.16 -3.22 8.96
N LYS A 108 -18.46 -3.50 8.68
CA LYS A 108 -18.88 -4.79 8.12
C LYS A 108 -18.41 -5.04 6.69
N LEU A 109 -18.03 -3.97 5.99
CA LEU A 109 -17.47 -4.05 4.63
C LEU A 109 -15.96 -4.00 4.60
N GLY A 110 -15.30 -4.01 5.78
CA GLY A 110 -13.84 -3.93 5.90
C GLY A 110 -13.33 -2.49 5.83
N GLY A 111 -14.17 -1.49 6.15
CA GLY A 111 -13.77 -0.09 6.21
C GLY A 111 -12.71 0.20 7.28
N GLY A 112 -12.22 1.44 7.29
CA GLY A 112 -11.17 1.94 8.18
C GLY A 112 -9.89 2.32 7.45
N VAL A 113 -9.13 3.20 8.09
CA VAL A 113 -7.87 3.76 7.55
C VAL A 113 -6.80 2.70 7.41
N LEU A 114 -6.69 1.78 8.36
CA LEU A 114 -5.68 0.73 8.32
C LEU A 114 -5.79 -0.07 7.02
N ASN A 115 -6.98 -0.51 6.69
CA ASN A 115 -7.23 -1.30 5.49
C ASN A 115 -7.19 -0.44 4.21
N ASP A 116 -7.86 0.71 4.20
CA ASP A 116 -8.01 1.48 2.95
C ASP A 116 -6.77 2.28 2.56
N VAL A 117 -6.03 2.81 3.54
CA VAL A 117 -4.99 3.83 3.32
C VAL A 117 -3.61 3.38 3.79
N SER A 118 -3.51 2.78 4.99
CA SER A 118 -2.20 2.45 5.57
C SER A 118 -1.50 1.31 4.84
N CYS A 119 -2.22 0.49 4.10
CA CYS A 119 -1.66 -0.57 3.25
C CYS A 119 -0.63 -0.01 2.24
N TYR A 120 -0.80 1.21 1.76
CA TYR A 120 0.13 1.85 0.82
C TYR A 120 1.50 2.15 1.43
N PRO A 121 1.62 2.97 2.50
CA PRO A 121 2.93 3.23 3.10
C PRO A 121 3.55 1.99 3.76
N ILE A 122 2.75 1.04 4.27
CA ILE A 122 3.25 -0.25 4.75
C ILE A 122 3.89 -1.02 3.59
N CYS A 123 3.20 -1.15 2.46
CA CYS A 123 3.74 -1.82 1.28
C CYS A 123 4.98 -1.11 0.75
N ALA A 124 4.98 0.24 0.70
CA ALA A 124 6.12 1.02 0.24
C ALA A 124 7.36 0.82 1.12
N SER A 125 7.21 0.77 2.44
CA SER A 125 8.35 0.51 3.34
C SER A 125 8.98 -0.86 3.08
N ARG A 126 8.17 -1.91 2.91
CA ARG A 126 8.65 -3.25 2.53
C ARG A 126 9.35 -3.25 1.16
N LEU A 127 8.80 -2.50 0.19
CA LEU A 127 9.38 -2.35 -1.15
C LEU A 127 10.75 -1.65 -1.12
N ILE A 128 10.90 -0.63 -0.25
CA ILE A 128 12.14 0.14 -0.12
C ILE A 128 13.19 -0.64 0.68
N PHE A 129 12.83 -1.21 1.81
CA PHE A 129 13.77 -1.99 2.63
C PHE A 129 14.06 -3.39 2.07
N GLN A 130 13.22 -3.89 1.15
CA GLN A 130 13.30 -5.24 0.58
C GLN A 130 13.36 -6.35 1.65
N ASN A 131 12.66 -6.13 2.74
CA ASN A 131 12.61 -7.03 3.90
C ASN A 131 11.20 -7.06 4.49
N GLU A 132 10.93 -8.11 5.26
CA GLU A 132 9.73 -8.19 6.07
C GLU A 132 9.97 -7.56 7.46
N PRO A 133 8.94 -6.95 8.08
CA PRO A 133 9.04 -6.35 9.40
C PRO A 133 9.25 -7.39 10.49
N ILE A 134 9.98 -7.01 11.55
CA ILE A 134 10.23 -7.83 12.75
C ILE A 134 9.17 -7.55 13.82
N SER A 135 8.83 -6.27 14.01
CA SER A 135 7.86 -5.86 15.02
C SER A 135 7.15 -4.57 14.61
N VAL A 136 6.01 -4.31 15.23
CA VAL A 136 5.22 -3.10 15.04
C VAL A 136 4.70 -2.59 16.38
N SER A 137 4.76 -1.26 16.53
CA SER A 137 4.05 -0.52 17.58
C SER A 137 3.14 0.48 16.91
N SER A 138 1.86 0.51 17.28
CA SER A 138 0.88 1.37 16.60
C SER A 138 -0.15 1.95 17.56
N ASN A 139 -0.68 3.10 17.17
CA ASN A 139 -1.84 3.72 17.79
C ASN A 139 -2.89 3.96 16.71
N LEU A 140 -4.10 3.40 16.92
CA LEU A 140 -5.25 3.58 16.05
C LEU A 140 -6.30 4.41 16.79
N GLU A 141 -6.78 5.45 16.13
CA GLU A 141 -7.91 6.23 16.63
C GLU A 141 -9.20 5.77 15.94
N PHE A 142 -10.19 5.35 16.73
CA PHE A 142 -11.47 4.87 16.22
C PHE A 142 -12.55 5.94 16.27
N ASP A 143 -13.41 5.94 15.26
CA ASP A 143 -14.71 6.61 15.35
C ASP A 143 -15.60 5.82 16.31
N LYS A 144 -16.06 6.48 17.39
CA LYS A 144 -16.82 5.81 18.46
C LYS A 144 -18.19 5.32 18.03
N LYS A 145 -18.79 5.89 16.99
CA LYS A 145 -20.13 5.52 16.51
C LYS A 145 -20.08 4.42 15.45
N LEU A 146 -19.09 4.49 14.56
CA LEU A 146 -18.99 3.61 13.40
C LEU A 146 -18.08 2.41 13.65
N SER A 147 -17.29 2.42 14.75
CA SER A 147 -16.36 1.35 15.11
C SER A 147 -15.35 1.05 13.99
N VAL A 148 -14.94 2.06 13.23
CA VAL A 148 -13.86 2.01 12.26
C VAL A 148 -12.71 2.89 12.70
N ASP A 149 -11.49 2.50 12.40
CA ASP A 149 -10.33 3.34 12.60
C ASP A 149 -10.31 4.48 11.59
N LYS A 150 -10.11 5.70 12.07
CA LYS A 150 -10.05 6.93 11.26
C LYS A 150 -8.64 7.51 11.15
N SER A 151 -7.72 7.01 11.97
CA SER A 151 -6.30 7.39 11.97
C SER A 151 -5.44 6.22 12.44
N THR A 152 -4.31 6.04 11.76
CA THR A 152 -3.30 5.02 12.10
C THR A 152 -1.92 5.68 12.14
N ASN A 153 -1.22 5.52 13.26
CA ASN A 153 0.18 5.89 13.41
C ASN A 153 0.96 4.67 13.86
N ALA A 154 2.04 4.34 13.17
CA ALA A 154 2.83 3.15 13.46
C ALA A 154 4.33 3.38 13.31
N SER A 155 5.10 2.69 14.17
CA SER A 155 6.53 2.47 14.04
C SER A 155 6.75 0.98 13.75
N ILE A 156 7.41 0.67 12.65
CA ILE A 156 7.62 -0.68 12.14
C ILE A 156 9.11 -0.95 12.06
N LEU A 157 9.60 -1.90 12.84
CA LEU A 157 11.00 -2.30 12.86
C LEU A 157 11.27 -3.37 11.81
N PHE A 158 12.34 -3.17 11.05
CA PHE A 158 12.88 -4.11 10.05
C PHE A 158 14.27 -4.60 10.46
N PRO A 159 14.81 -5.65 9.82
CA PRO A 159 16.18 -6.11 10.03
C PRO A 159 17.23 -4.99 9.87
N ASN A 160 18.34 -5.11 10.58
CA ASN A 160 19.44 -4.14 10.62
C ASN A 160 19.00 -2.76 11.15
N ASP A 161 18.15 -2.74 12.17
CA ASP A 161 17.66 -1.56 12.89
C ASP A 161 16.97 -0.50 12.03
N LYS A 162 16.54 -0.87 10.81
CA LYS A 162 15.79 0.01 9.92
C LYS A 162 14.39 0.21 10.45
N THR A 163 13.90 1.44 10.43
CA THR A 163 12.58 1.77 10.96
C THR A 163 11.73 2.51 9.95
N ALA A 164 10.48 2.07 9.78
CA ALA A 164 9.46 2.81 9.05
C ALA A 164 8.47 3.46 10.02
N PHE A 165 8.21 4.76 9.79
CA PHE A 165 7.19 5.53 10.48
C PHE A 165 6.03 5.79 9.52
N ILE A 166 4.84 5.40 9.93
CA ILE A 166 3.62 5.48 9.12
C ILE A 166 2.62 6.39 9.79
N SER A 167 2.03 7.31 9.02
CA SER A 167 0.88 8.10 9.45
C SER A 167 -0.16 8.12 8.35
N SER A 168 -1.38 7.69 8.67
CA SER A 168 -2.50 7.66 7.73
C SER A 168 -3.78 8.13 8.39
N GLY A 169 -4.68 8.76 7.61
CA GLY A 169 -5.93 9.22 8.21
C GLY A 169 -6.96 9.72 7.23
N PHE A 170 -8.23 9.57 7.64
CA PHE A 170 -9.36 10.37 7.15
C PHE A 170 -9.43 11.68 7.96
N ASN A 171 -10.03 12.71 7.40
CA ASN A 171 -10.10 14.04 8.01
C ASN A 171 -8.75 14.76 8.13
N ASN A 172 -7.88 14.55 7.14
CA ASN A 172 -6.57 15.18 7.03
C ASN A 172 -6.50 16.08 5.79
N TYR A 173 -5.59 17.06 5.81
CA TYR A 173 -5.16 17.67 4.56
C TYR A 173 -4.53 16.61 3.66
N TYR A 174 -4.85 16.64 2.35
CA TYR A 174 -4.37 15.63 1.42
C TYR A 174 -2.85 15.54 1.39
N GLN A 175 -2.33 14.36 1.69
CA GLN A 175 -0.92 14.01 1.51
C GLN A 175 -0.84 12.57 0.99
N SER A 176 0.06 12.34 0.03
CA SER A 176 0.34 11.01 -0.54
C SER A 176 1.83 10.95 -0.86
N LYS A 177 2.66 10.82 0.18
CA LYS A 177 4.11 10.94 0.05
C LYS A 177 4.87 10.02 0.98
N TYR A 178 6.15 9.80 0.65
CA TYR A 178 7.10 9.25 1.60
C TYR A 178 8.48 9.92 1.46
N SER A 179 9.31 9.73 2.48
CA SER A 179 10.74 10.03 2.43
C SER A 179 11.56 8.83 2.88
N VAL A 180 12.76 8.72 2.32
CA VAL A 180 13.76 7.71 2.68
C VAL A 180 15.01 8.44 3.15
N TRP A 181 15.49 8.14 4.33
CA TRP A 181 16.71 8.70 4.87
C TRP A 181 17.84 7.67 4.79
N GLY A 182 18.93 8.06 4.18
CA GLY A 182 20.19 7.36 4.20
C GLY A 182 21.24 8.15 4.99
N SER A 183 22.47 7.61 5.05
CA SER A 183 23.60 8.26 5.74
C SER A 183 24.04 9.55 5.04
N ASP A 184 23.97 9.61 3.72
CA ASP A 184 24.56 10.69 2.92
C ASP A 184 23.52 11.54 2.20
N ALA A 185 22.30 11.06 2.07
CA ALA A 185 21.25 11.74 1.32
C ALA A 185 19.85 11.37 1.83
N LYS A 186 18.87 12.17 1.44
CA LYS A 186 17.45 11.91 1.67
C LYS A 186 16.68 12.03 0.37
N ILE A 187 15.74 11.13 0.15
CA ILE A 187 14.76 11.23 -0.93
C ILE A 187 13.41 11.64 -0.34
N THR A 188 12.68 12.51 -1.06
CA THR A 188 11.26 12.76 -0.80
C THR A 188 10.46 12.67 -2.09
N THR A 189 9.21 12.16 -1.99
CA THR A 189 8.28 12.13 -3.11
C THR A 189 7.24 13.22 -2.95
N LYS A 190 6.78 13.78 -4.07
CA LYS A 190 5.67 14.74 -4.07
C LYS A 190 4.32 14.02 -4.02
N ARG A 191 4.19 12.93 -4.77
CA ARG A 191 2.99 12.10 -4.86
C ARG A 191 3.40 10.64 -5.06
N ALA A 192 3.18 9.79 -4.03
CA ALA A 192 3.74 8.44 -4.00
C ALA A 192 2.76 7.34 -4.38
N TYR A 193 1.50 7.42 -3.90
CA TYR A 193 0.57 6.28 -3.90
C TYR A 193 -0.60 6.45 -4.87
N SER A 194 -0.95 7.68 -5.19
CA SER A 194 -2.10 8.00 -6.05
C SER A 194 -1.68 9.07 -7.05
N VAL A 195 -1.00 8.64 -8.10
CA VAL A 195 -0.61 9.48 -9.24
C VAL A 195 -1.63 9.23 -10.35
N SER A 196 -2.24 10.29 -10.89
CA SER A 196 -3.09 10.15 -12.07
C SER A 196 -2.23 9.76 -13.29
N ARG A 197 -2.76 8.90 -14.16
CA ARG A 197 -2.06 8.43 -15.37
C ARG A 197 -1.52 9.55 -16.26
N ASP A 198 -2.20 10.71 -16.25
CA ASP A 198 -1.85 11.88 -17.09
C ASP A 198 -1.04 12.94 -16.31
N SER A 199 -0.64 12.65 -15.06
CA SER A 199 0.05 13.60 -14.19
C SER A 199 1.54 13.32 -14.09
N GLU A 200 2.35 14.35 -14.30
CA GLU A 200 3.76 14.36 -13.92
C GLU A 200 3.91 14.35 -12.40
N THR A 201 4.88 13.63 -11.89
CA THR A 201 5.27 13.70 -10.47
C THR A 201 6.78 13.93 -10.33
N SER A 202 7.24 14.20 -9.10
CA SER A 202 8.65 14.52 -8.85
C SER A 202 9.19 13.75 -7.66
N ILE A 203 10.47 13.41 -7.77
CA ILE A 203 11.32 12.93 -6.69
C ILE A 203 12.30 14.04 -6.38
N PHE A 204 12.51 14.34 -5.10
CA PHE A 204 13.51 15.31 -4.64
C PHE A 204 14.64 14.56 -3.93
N LEU A 205 15.84 14.69 -4.45
CA LEU A 205 17.08 14.24 -3.82
C LEU A 205 17.70 15.40 -3.05
N HIS A 206 17.88 15.22 -1.74
CA HIS A 206 18.54 16.17 -0.86
C HIS A 206 19.93 15.63 -0.51
N LYS A 207 20.98 16.33 -0.93
CA LYS A 207 22.37 15.93 -0.71
C LYS A 207 23.26 17.17 -0.68
N ASN A 208 24.21 17.26 0.28
CA ASN A 208 25.16 18.37 0.42
C ASN A 208 24.50 19.77 0.43
N ASP A 209 23.40 19.92 1.18
CA ASP A 209 22.58 21.14 1.27
C ASP A 209 21.89 21.57 -0.05
N GLU A 210 21.98 20.76 -1.09
CA GLU A 210 21.30 20.96 -2.36
C GLU A 210 20.06 20.08 -2.48
N ILE A 211 19.09 20.56 -3.26
CA ILE A 211 17.87 19.83 -3.60
C ILE A 211 17.76 19.71 -5.12
N SER A 212 17.86 18.50 -5.62
CA SER A 212 17.67 18.20 -7.03
C SER A 212 16.27 17.64 -7.26
N GLU A 213 15.52 18.23 -8.18
CA GLU A 213 14.21 17.71 -8.62
C GLU A 213 14.41 16.79 -9.82
N ILE A 214 13.86 15.58 -9.71
CA ILE A 214 13.86 14.58 -10.78
C ILE A 214 12.41 14.36 -11.19
N LYS A 215 12.06 14.84 -12.37
CA LYS A 215 10.73 14.70 -12.94
C LYS A 215 10.49 13.30 -13.47
N ILE A 216 9.30 12.79 -13.22
CA ILE A 216 8.83 11.49 -13.70
C ILE A 216 7.65 11.73 -14.63
N THR A 217 7.80 11.29 -15.86
CA THR A 217 6.75 11.40 -16.87
C THR A 217 5.49 10.66 -16.45
N PRO A 218 4.33 11.11 -16.94
CA PRO A 218 3.07 10.39 -16.74
C PRO A 218 3.18 8.93 -17.18
N ALA A 219 2.54 8.05 -16.42
CA ALA A 219 2.51 6.62 -16.73
C ALA A 219 1.20 5.98 -16.26
N ASP A 220 0.72 5.04 -17.04
CA ASP A 220 -0.36 4.14 -16.63
C ASP A 220 0.20 3.08 -15.66
N GLN A 221 -0.59 2.71 -14.62
CA GLN A 221 -0.18 1.80 -13.55
C GLN A 221 -1.23 0.70 -13.31
#